data_77f02a15258cd8bd2e2a72f1fde531c3
#
_entry.id   77f02a15258cd8bd2e2a72f1fde531c3
#
_cell.length_a   1.000
_cell.length_b   1.000
_cell.length_c   1.000
_cell.angle_alpha   90.00
_cell.angle_beta   90.00
_cell.angle_gamma   90.00
#
_symmetry.space_group_name_H-M   'P 1'
#
loop_
_entity.id
_entity.type
_entity.pdbx_description
1 polymer ?
#
loop_
_entity_poly.entity_id
_entity_poly.type
_entity_poly.pdbx_seq_one_letter_code
_entity_poly.pdbx_strand_id
1 'polypeptide(L)'
;MKTQELNCKNILITGGYGFLGSNYIRHLDQKIKVTNVDKLGIGSNVENLKGINLDYNFLKLDLSKSELDLKNYDCVVNFASETHVDRSIADPRSFLENNVWLVFNVLESARKTNDNIRILHISTDEVYGEALEGSFDEGSPYRPSNPYSATKVAQEALVLSYVRTYGLNASIVRPSNNYGPYQMPEKLIPKTTIRALLNLEIPVYGSGKQVRSWIHVMDTAKAIDIVLERGKKGEIYNIPGESERENIYVVKEILKILKKDESLIKYVEDRPGHDFRYSIKGDKIKGLGFKHTIKFEEGLKETVEWYIKNESWWKPLIEKDAKILSEMPWKG
;
A
#
# COMPACT_ATOMS: atom_id res chain seq x y z
N MET A 1 9.16 -20.09 13.53
CA MET A 1 10.35 -19.21 13.61
C MET A 1 10.04 -18.19 14.68
N LYS A 2 10.93 -18.00 15.68
CA LYS A 2 10.74 -16.93 16.68
C LYS A 2 10.71 -15.61 15.93
N THR A 3 9.65 -14.85 16.07
CA THR A 3 9.59 -13.45 15.67
C THR A 3 10.72 -12.73 16.40
N GLN A 4 11.64 -12.16 15.64
CA GLN A 4 12.73 -11.33 16.21
C GLN A 4 12.05 -10.14 16.89
N GLU A 5 12.42 -9.83 18.13
CA GLU A 5 11.82 -8.68 18.84
C GLU A 5 12.20 -7.40 18.12
N LEU A 6 11.20 -6.65 17.65
CA LEU A 6 11.38 -5.28 17.13
C LEU A 6 11.99 -4.39 18.21
N ASN A 7 13.03 -3.64 17.85
CA ASN A 7 13.62 -2.63 18.75
C ASN A 7 12.65 -1.46 19.06
N CYS A 8 11.60 -1.32 18.25
CA CYS A 8 10.54 -0.32 18.42
C CYS A 8 9.43 -0.89 19.31
N LYS A 9 9.34 -0.42 20.56
CA LYS A 9 8.32 -0.87 21.52
C LYS A 9 7.08 0.03 21.56
N ASN A 10 7.24 1.31 21.21
CA ASN A 10 6.16 2.28 21.14
C ASN A 10 6.14 2.89 19.73
N ILE A 11 5.23 2.41 18.88
CA ILE A 11 5.18 2.75 17.45
C ILE A 11 4.00 3.65 17.15
N LEU A 12 4.26 4.74 16.44
CA LEU A 12 3.22 5.53 15.81
C LEU A 12 3.03 5.07 14.36
N ILE A 13 1.81 4.69 14.00
CA ILE A 13 1.42 4.25 12.66
C ILE A 13 0.44 5.26 12.09
N THR A 14 0.78 5.84 10.94
CA THR A 14 -0.13 6.73 10.22
C THR A 14 -0.88 5.96 9.14
N GLY A 15 -2.17 6.24 8.93
CA GLY A 15 -2.99 5.50 7.98
C GLY A 15 -3.26 4.04 8.39
N GLY A 16 -3.32 3.77 9.70
CA GLY A 16 -3.46 2.42 10.23
C GLY A 16 -4.84 1.78 10.00
N TYR A 17 -5.84 2.53 9.58
CA TYR A 17 -7.12 1.98 9.12
C TYR A 17 -7.17 1.74 7.60
N GLY A 18 -6.09 2.09 6.87
CA GLY A 18 -5.92 1.70 5.47
C GLY A 18 -5.53 0.22 5.30
N PHE A 19 -5.44 -0.24 4.06
CA PHE A 19 -5.13 -1.64 3.73
C PHE A 19 -3.79 -2.11 4.31
N LEU A 20 -2.67 -1.46 3.94
CA LEU A 20 -1.34 -1.86 4.40
C LEU A 20 -1.18 -1.64 5.91
N GLY A 21 -1.60 -0.46 6.40
CA GLY A 21 -1.46 -0.08 7.81
C GLY A 21 -2.20 -1.04 8.75
N SER A 22 -3.43 -1.42 8.42
CA SER A 22 -4.22 -2.34 9.25
C SER A 22 -3.64 -3.75 9.27
N ASN A 23 -3.16 -4.26 8.13
CA ASN A 23 -2.50 -5.56 8.08
C ASN A 23 -1.16 -5.54 8.82
N TYR A 24 -0.44 -4.41 8.78
CA TYR A 24 0.78 -4.26 9.56
C TYR A 24 0.48 -4.24 11.07
N ILE A 25 -0.53 -3.50 11.54
CA ILE A 25 -0.96 -3.53 12.94
C ILE A 25 -1.39 -4.94 13.37
N ARG A 26 -2.11 -5.68 12.52
CA ARG A 26 -2.48 -7.08 12.78
C ARG A 26 -1.29 -8.05 12.87
N HIS A 27 -0.19 -7.71 12.20
CA HIS A 27 1.05 -8.48 12.19
C HIS A 27 1.88 -8.28 13.46
N LEU A 28 1.78 -7.14 14.13
CA LEU A 28 2.62 -6.79 15.28
C LEU A 28 2.38 -7.68 16.50
N ASP A 29 3.45 -7.92 17.27
CA ASP A 29 3.38 -8.62 18.55
C ASP A 29 2.58 -7.79 19.59
N GLN A 30 1.82 -8.47 20.44
CA GLN A 30 0.98 -7.87 21.48
C GLN A 30 1.78 -7.03 22.51
N LYS A 31 3.08 -7.20 22.60
CA LYS A 31 3.96 -6.43 23.49
C LYS A 31 4.28 -5.03 22.95
N ILE A 32 3.95 -4.76 21.69
CA ILE A 32 4.22 -3.48 21.06
C ILE A 32 3.06 -2.53 21.34
N LYS A 33 3.37 -1.36 21.88
CA LYS A 33 2.39 -0.27 22.03
C LYS A 33 2.20 0.43 20.69
N VAL A 34 0.96 0.54 20.24
CA VAL A 34 0.65 1.17 18.96
C VAL A 34 -0.21 2.42 19.18
N THR A 35 0.13 3.51 18.51
CA THR A 35 -0.77 4.62 18.30
C THR A 35 -1.08 4.72 16.80
N ASN A 36 -2.33 4.48 16.45
CA ASN A 36 -2.82 4.63 15.08
C ASN A 36 -3.32 6.07 14.86
N VAL A 37 -2.72 6.78 13.93
CA VAL A 37 -3.16 8.12 13.49
C VAL A 37 -3.79 8.01 12.11
N ASP A 38 -5.07 8.35 12.01
CA ASP A 38 -5.82 8.26 10.74
C ASP A 38 -6.88 9.38 10.67
N LYS A 39 -7.04 9.99 9.50
CA LYS A 39 -8.09 11.00 9.28
C LYS A 39 -9.47 10.38 9.00
N LEU A 40 -9.54 9.07 8.77
CA LEU A 40 -10.71 8.32 8.29
C LEU A 40 -11.15 8.80 6.89
N GLY A 41 -10.18 8.89 5.99
CA GLY A 41 -10.40 9.22 4.57
C GLY A 41 -10.99 8.06 3.77
N ILE A 42 -11.06 8.22 2.45
CA ILE A 42 -11.74 7.26 1.54
C ILE A 42 -11.18 5.83 1.65
N GLY A 43 -9.88 5.66 1.81
CA GLY A 43 -9.22 4.33 1.92
C GLY A 43 -9.22 3.71 3.31
N SER A 44 -9.81 4.38 4.32
CA SER A 44 -9.80 3.94 5.72
C SER A 44 -11.12 3.27 6.12
N ASN A 45 -11.01 2.16 6.87
CA ASN A 45 -12.17 1.50 7.46
C ASN A 45 -11.81 1.02 8.88
N VAL A 46 -12.54 1.50 9.88
CA VAL A 46 -12.33 1.12 11.30
C VAL A 46 -12.53 -0.38 11.53
N GLU A 47 -13.38 -1.03 10.74
CA GLU A 47 -13.61 -2.48 10.79
C GLU A 47 -12.34 -3.29 10.44
N ASN A 48 -11.34 -2.67 9.81
CA ASN A 48 -10.06 -3.32 9.49
C ASN A 48 -9.30 -3.76 10.74
N LEU A 49 -9.51 -3.15 11.89
CA LEU A 49 -8.87 -3.50 13.15
C LEU A 49 -9.82 -4.15 14.17
N LYS A 50 -11.05 -4.47 13.77
CA LYS A 50 -12.00 -5.16 14.65
C LYS A 50 -11.50 -6.58 15.01
N GLY A 51 -11.62 -6.94 16.28
CA GLY A 51 -11.27 -8.27 16.78
C GLY A 51 -9.77 -8.56 16.84
N ILE A 52 -8.89 -7.56 16.70
CA ILE A 52 -7.46 -7.75 16.97
C ILE A 52 -7.22 -7.91 18.48
N ASN A 53 -6.24 -8.73 18.82
CA ASN A 53 -5.80 -8.90 20.19
C ASN A 53 -4.54 -8.06 20.48
N LEU A 54 -4.61 -6.76 20.14
CA LEU A 54 -3.57 -5.77 20.38
C LEU A 54 -4.23 -4.54 20.97
N ASP A 55 -3.72 -4.06 22.10
CA ASP A 55 -4.14 -2.78 22.67
C ASP A 55 -3.49 -1.64 21.89
N TYR A 56 -4.31 -0.76 21.32
CA TYR A 56 -3.81 0.38 20.55
C TYR A 56 -4.62 1.65 20.84
N ASN A 57 -3.93 2.78 20.84
CA ASN A 57 -4.54 4.08 20.88
C ASN A 57 -4.94 4.54 19.47
N PHE A 58 -6.07 5.21 19.35
CA PHE A 58 -6.49 5.85 18.11
C PHE A 58 -6.52 7.36 18.25
N LEU A 59 -5.84 8.05 17.35
CA LEU A 59 -5.87 9.50 17.21
C LEU A 59 -6.46 9.87 15.84
N LYS A 60 -7.68 10.41 15.84
CA LYS A 60 -8.28 10.95 14.62
C LYS A 60 -7.65 12.30 14.29
N LEU A 61 -6.79 12.34 13.26
CA LEU A 61 -6.06 13.54 12.88
C LEU A 61 -5.79 13.59 11.39
N ASP A 62 -5.99 14.74 10.76
CA ASP A 62 -5.58 15.00 9.37
C ASP A 62 -4.15 15.55 9.36
N LEU A 63 -3.21 14.67 9.04
CA LEU A 63 -1.78 15.00 8.98
C LEU A 63 -1.43 15.98 7.86
N SER A 64 -2.29 16.18 6.87
CA SER A 64 -2.07 17.23 5.86
C SER A 64 -2.22 18.64 6.45
N LYS A 65 -2.82 18.77 7.63
CA LYS A 65 -3.15 20.05 8.31
C LYS A 65 -2.55 20.18 9.71
N SER A 66 -1.95 19.12 10.25
CA SER A 66 -1.56 19.08 11.65
C SER A 66 -0.23 18.39 11.86
N GLU A 67 0.54 18.86 12.81
CA GLU A 67 1.77 18.25 13.32
C GLU A 67 1.47 17.35 14.53
N LEU A 68 2.42 16.50 14.90
CA LEU A 68 2.39 15.54 16.00
C LEU A 68 3.47 15.87 17.04
N ASP A 69 3.24 15.50 18.29
CA ASP A 69 4.31 15.39 19.28
C ASP A 69 4.82 13.94 19.30
N LEU A 70 6.06 13.73 18.86
CA LEU A 70 6.68 12.42 18.74
C LEU A 70 7.63 12.03 19.89
N LYS A 71 7.70 12.83 20.96
CA LYS A 71 8.65 12.62 22.06
C LYS A 71 8.62 11.24 22.69
N ASN A 72 7.46 10.61 22.74
CA ASN A 72 7.26 9.34 23.45
C ASN A 72 7.26 8.13 22.52
N TYR A 73 7.61 8.28 21.24
CA TYR A 73 7.63 7.18 20.28
C TYR A 73 9.05 6.79 19.90
N ASP A 74 9.26 5.49 19.69
CA ASP A 74 10.53 4.94 19.22
C ASP A 74 10.60 4.99 17.70
N CYS A 75 9.47 4.75 17.04
CA CYS A 75 9.38 4.63 15.59
C CYS A 75 8.09 5.27 15.05
N VAL A 76 8.18 5.76 13.82
CA VAL A 76 7.02 6.11 12.98
C VAL A 76 7.03 5.24 11.73
N VAL A 77 5.91 4.56 11.44
CA VAL A 77 5.69 3.91 10.15
C VAL A 77 4.60 4.68 9.41
N ASN A 78 5.00 5.37 8.35
CA ASN A 78 4.11 6.26 7.62
C ASN A 78 3.47 5.56 6.43
N PHE A 79 2.23 5.04 6.62
CA PHE A 79 1.39 4.49 5.55
C PHE A 79 0.42 5.51 4.97
N ALA A 80 0.15 6.61 5.69
CA ALA A 80 -0.87 7.57 5.27
C ALA A 80 -0.58 8.13 3.88
N SER A 81 -1.51 7.95 2.96
CA SER A 81 -1.48 8.48 1.60
C SER A 81 -2.81 8.19 0.91
N GLU A 82 -3.27 9.05 0.01
CA GLU A 82 -4.26 8.68 -1.01
C GLU A 82 -3.54 7.85 -2.09
N THR A 83 -4.11 6.70 -2.50
CA THR A 83 -3.37 5.69 -3.28
C THR A 83 -4.08 5.20 -4.54
N HIS A 84 -5.25 5.71 -4.87
CA HIS A 84 -6.01 5.25 -6.03
C HIS A 84 -5.66 6.04 -7.28
N VAL A 85 -4.93 5.41 -8.22
CA VAL A 85 -4.46 6.05 -9.45
C VAL A 85 -5.59 6.69 -10.23
N ASP A 86 -6.69 5.96 -10.47
CA ASP A 86 -7.82 6.48 -11.27
C ASP A 86 -8.44 7.73 -10.63
N ARG A 87 -8.56 7.77 -9.29
CA ARG A 87 -9.00 8.98 -8.57
C ARG A 87 -7.99 10.12 -8.70
N SER A 88 -6.68 9.83 -8.75
CA SER A 88 -5.66 10.87 -8.95
C SER A 88 -5.73 11.49 -10.34
N ILE A 89 -6.20 10.74 -11.34
CA ILE A 89 -6.42 11.25 -12.70
C ILE A 89 -7.65 12.14 -12.72
N ALA A 90 -8.72 11.76 -12.01
CA ALA A 90 -9.95 12.55 -11.92
C ALA A 90 -9.79 13.83 -11.08
N ASP A 91 -9.03 13.76 -9.98
CA ASP A 91 -8.78 14.90 -9.07
C ASP A 91 -7.32 14.90 -8.58
N PRO A 92 -6.38 15.39 -9.40
CA PRO A 92 -4.96 15.43 -9.05
C PRO A 92 -4.65 16.39 -7.88
N ARG A 93 -5.47 17.43 -7.69
CA ARG A 93 -5.25 18.45 -6.66
C ARG A 93 -5.35 17.86 -5.26
N SER A 94 -6.38 17.08 -4.98
CA SER A 94 -6.57 16.46 -3.67
C SER A 94 -5.40 15.54 -3.29
N PHE A 95 -4.81 14.83 -4.26
CA PHE A 95 -3.63 14.01 -4.04
C PHE A 95 -2.40 14.82 -3.70
N LEU A 96 -2.16 15.94 -4.40
CA LEU A 96 -1.05 16.83 -4.11
C LEU A 96 -1.17 17.44 -2.71
N GLU A 97 -2.33 18.01 -2.41
CA GLU A 97 -2.60 18.67 -1.13
C GLU A 97 -2.54 17.67 0.04
N ASN A 98 -3.07 16.48 -0.12
CA ASN A 98 -3.01 15.47 0.93
C ASN A 98 -1.61 14.86 1.08
N ASN A 99 -1.11 14.25 0.01
CA ASN A 99 0.04 13.36 0.07
C ASN A 99 1.35 14.08 0.40
N VAL A 100 1.56 15.28 -0.13
CA VAL A 100 2.80 16.02 0.09
C VAL A 100 2.81 16.67 1.47
N TRP A 101 1.74 17.35 1.84
CA TRP A 101 1.65 18.03 3.14
C TRP A 101 1.70 17.06 4.32
N LEU A 102 1.07 15.90 4.23
CA LEU A 102 1.11 14.94 5.34
C LEU A 102 2.54 14.46 5.64
N VAL A 103 3.36 14.21 4.60
CA VAL A 103 4.75 13.79 4.82
C VAL A 103 5.58 14.94 5.37
N PHE A 104 5.41 16.15 4.82
CA PHE A 104 6.04 17.33 5.36
C PHE A 104 5.76 17.50 6.87
N ASN A 105 4.49 17.40 7.29
CA ASN A 105 4.11 17.56 8.69
C ASN A 105 4.67 16.44 9.60
N VAL A 106 4.73 15.19 9.12
CA VAL A 106 5.38 14.10 9.88
C VAL A 106 6.87 14.37 10.06
N LEU A 107 7.56 14.83 9.02
CA LEU A 107 8.99 15.15 9.09
C LEU A 107 9.26 16.36 9.98
N GLU A 108 8.45 17.41 9.91
CA GLU A 108 8.54 18.59 10.79
C GLU A 108 8.25 18.21 12.25
N SER A 109 7.27 17.34 12.49
CA SER A 109 6.99 16.81 13.82
C SER A 109 8.22 16.10 14.40
N ALA A 110 8.87 15.25 13.60
CA ALA A 110 10.08 14.56 14.01
C ALA A 110 11.21 15.56 14.32
N ARG A 111 11.48 16.46 13.39
CA ARG A 111 12.55 17.47 13.54
C ARG A 111 12.38 18.34 14.79
N LYS A 112 11.13 18.70 15.14
CA LYS A 112 10.83 19.61 16.25
C LYS A 112 10.72 18.91 17.59
N THR A 113 10.30 17.65 17.62
CA THR A 113 9.94 16.98 18.89
C THR A 113 10.78 15.75 19.23
N ASN A 114 11.32 15.04 18.24
CA ASN A 114 12.18 13.86 18.44
C ASN A 114 13.02 13.59 17.17
N ASP A 115 14.14 14.25 17.04
CA ASP A 115 15.03 14.18 15.85
C ASP A 115 15.77 12.82 15.72
N ASN A 116 15.80 12.00 16.76
CA ASN A 116 16.39 10.67 16.77
C ASN A 116 15.40 9.56 16.43
N ILE A 117 14.11 9.86 16.32
CA ILE A 117 13.08 8.87 16.03
C ILE A 117 13.34 8.12 14.72
N ARG A 118 13.14 6.81 14.73
CA ARG A 118 13.22 5.99 13.51
C ARG A 118 11.98 6.16 12.66
N ILE A 119 12.13 6.64 11.42
CA ILE A 119 11.01 6.84 10.48
C ILE A 119 11.14 5.84 9.32
N LEU A 120 10.07 5.11 9.03
CA LEU A 120 9.94 4.31 7.81
C LEU A 120 8.79 4.87 6.97
N HIS A 121 9.12 5.35 5.78
CA HIS A 121 8.13 5.85 4.83
C HIS A 121 7.77 4.79 3.80
N ILE A 122 6.46 4.54 3.62
CA ILE A 122 5.96 3.58 2.64
C ILE A 122 5.68 4.31 1.32
N SER A 123 6.45 3.98 0.30
CA SER A 123 6.31 4.47 -1.06
C SER A 123 5.70 3.40 -1.99
N THR A 124 6.11 3.35 -3.25
CA THR A 124 5.62 2.43 -4.28
C THR A 124 6.67 2.25 -5.37
N ASP A 125 6.63 1.12 -6.08
CA ASP A 125 7.42 0.89 -7.30
C ASP A 125 6.97 1.75 -8.48
N GLU A 126 5.77 2.32 -8.46
CA GLU A 126 5.24 3.21 -9.49
C GLU A 126 6.06 4.51 -9.67
N VAL A 127 6.94 4.85 -8.72
CA VAL A 127 7.84 6.01 -8.84
C VAL A 127 8.86 5.86 -9.98
N TYR A 128 9.14 4.63 -10.40
CA TYR A 128 10.05 4.33 -11.51
C TYR A 128 9.39 4.44 -12.89
N GLY A 129 8.05 4.38 -12.94
CA GLY A 129 7.30 4.26 -14.20
C GLY A 129 7.43 2.88 -14.84
N GLU A 130 7.26 2.84 -16.15
CA GLU A 130 7.17 1.63 -16.94
C GLU A 130 8.52 0.93 -17.13
N ALA A 131 8.58 -0.39 -16.88
CA ALA A 131 9.72 -1.27 -17.09
C ALA A 131 9.44 -2.25 -18.24
N LEU A 132 9.55 -1.82 -19.49
CA LEU A 132 9.33 -2.68 -20.66
C LEU A 132 10.33 -3.83 -20.71
N GLU A 133 11.59 -3.54 -20.36
CA GLU A 133 12.67 -4.50 -20.28
C GLU A 133 13.39 -4.41 -18.93
N GLY A 134 13.93 -5.53 -18.47
CA GLY A 134 14.69 -5.60 -17.22
C GLY A 134 13.86 -5.31 -15.97
N SER A 135 14.52 -4.79 -14.93
CA SER A 135 13.90 -4.43 -13.64
C SER A 135 14.69 -3.27 -13.01
N PHE A 136 13.99 -2.31 -12.42
CA PHE A 136 14.60 -1.17 -11.74
C PHE A 136 15.20 -1.54 -10.39
N ASP A 137 16.33 -0.97 -10.06
CA ASP A 137 16.92 -0.97 -8.71
C ASP A 137 16.69 0.37 -8.00
N GLU A 138 17.13 0.46 -6.74
CA GLU A 138 16.91 1.65 -5.92
C GLU A 138 17.66 2.90 -6.41
N GLY A 139 18.67 2.75 -7.27
CA GLY A 139 19.41 3.84 -7.93
C GLY A 139 18.80 4.32 -9.24
N SER A 140 17.77 3.63 -9.75
CA SER A 140 17.12 3.98 -11.01
C SER A 140 16.36 5.31 -10.91
N PRO A 141 16.30 6.11 -12.00
CA PRO A 141 15.68 7.42 -12.00
C PRO A 141 14.17 7.36 -11.82
N TYR A 142 13.60 8.41 -11.21
CA TYR A 142 12.15 8.59 -11.15
C TYR A 142 11.56 8.92 -12.53
N ARG A 143 10.47 8.24 -12.90
CA ARG A 143 9.71 8.46 -14.15
C ARG A 143 8.21 8.26 -13.90
N PRO A 144 7.58 9.02 -12.98
CA PRO A 144 6.18 8.83 -12.64
C PRO A 144 5.26 9.09 -13.82
N SER A 145 4.28 8.21 -14.08
CA SER A 145 3.38 8.27 -15.24
C SER A 145 2.00 8.88 -14.91
N ASN A 146 1.70 9.12 -13.64
CA ASN A 146 0.40 9.63 -13.22
C ASN A 146 0.53 10.55 -11.98
N PRO A 147 -0.53 11.33 -11.64
CA PRO A 147 -0.47 12.26 -10.51
C PRO A 147 -0.19 11.58 -9.16
N TYR A 148 -0.73 10.38 -8.90
CA TYR A 148 -0.43 9.64 -7.67
C TYR A 148 1.06 9.33 -7.56
N SER A 149 1.65 8.69 -8.58
CA SER A 149 3.08 8.33 -8.56
C SER A 149 3.97 9.57 -8.47
N ALA A 150 3.58 10.70 -9.09
CA ALA A 150 4.29 11.97 -8.94
C ALA A 150 4.26 12.50 -7.49
N THR A 151 3.12 12.39 -6.79
CA THR A 151 3.08 12.75 -5.36
C THR A 151 3.93 11.84 -4.49
N LYS A 152 4.05 10.55 -4.83
CA LYS A 152 4.96 9.62 -4.13
C LYS A 152 6.43 9.99 -4.33
N VAL A 153 6.82 10.39 -5.55
CA VAL A 153 8.18 10.93 -5.79
C VAL A 153 8.44 12.18 -4.93
N ALA A 154 7.47 13.11 -4.86
CA ALA A 154 7.60 14.29 -4.02
C ALA A 154 7.75 13.95 -2.52
N GLN A 155 7.01 12.95 -2.03
CA GLN A 155 7.14 12.43 -0.66
C GLN A 155 8.56 11.90 -0.39
N GLU A 156 9.09 11.06 -1.29
CA GLU A 156 10.45 10.53 -1.14
C GLU A 156 11.52 11.62 -1.17
N ALA A 157 11.38 12.58 -2.09
CA ALA A 157 12.29 13.71 -2.18
C ALA A 157 12.31 14.53 -0.87
N LEU A 158 11.16 14.75 -0.24
CA LEU A 158 11.07 15.38 1.09
C LEU A 158 11.79 14.52 2.14
N VAL A 159 11.51 13.23 2.24
CA VAL A 159 12.16 12.35 3.23
C VAL A 159 13.68 12.41 3.08
N LEU A 160 14.21 12.24 1.86
CA LEU A 160 15.66 12.25 1.60
C LEU A 160 16.28 13.60 1.87
N SER A 161 15.58 14.71 1.57
CA SER A 161 16.07 16.05 1.87
C SER A 161 16.18 16.28 3.39
N TYR A 162 15.22 15.81 4.18
CA TYR A 162 15.27 15.93 5.65
C TYR A 162 16.36 15.05 6.28
N VAL A 163 16.60 13.86 5.72
CA VAL A 163 17.76 13.05 6.11
C VAL A 163 19.07 13.81 5.86
N ARG A 164 19.22 14.41 4.68
CA ARG A 164 20.45 15.10 4.29
C ARG A 164 20.66 16.42 5.03
N THR A 165 19.61 17.21 5.19
CA THR A 165 19.69 18.58 5.73
C THR A 165 19.67 18.59 7.25
N TYR A 166 18.77 17.80 7.86
CA TYR A 166 18.54 17.83 9.31
C TYR A 166 19.03 16.57 10.02
N GLY A 167 19.52 15.59 9.29
CA GLY A 167 20.05 14.38 9.88
C GLY A 167 18.99 13.41 10.41
N LEU A 168 17.71 13.53 10.03
CA LEU A 168 16.66 12.62 10.51
C LEU A 168 16.95 11.16 10.18
N ASN A 169 16.60 10.25 11.08
CA ASN A 169 16.79 8.81 10.92
C ASN A 169 15.61 8.21 10.14
N ALA A 170 15.50 8.51 8.84
CA ALA A 170 14.45 8.00 7.98
C ALA A 170 14.98 7.05 6.90
N SER A 171 14.16 6.10 6.49
CA SER A 171 14.36 5.26 5.30
C SER A 171 13.03 5.04 4.57
N ILE A 172 13.10 4.52 3.35
CA ILE A 172 11.97 4.37 2.45
C ILE A 172 11.88 2.92 2.00
N VAL A 173 10.67 2.39 1.87
CA VAL A 173 10.39 1.13 1.18
C VAL A 173 9.50 1.38 -0.04
N ARG A 174 9.79 0.70 -1.15
CA ARG A 174 9.02 0.71 -2.39
C ARG A 174 8.45 -0.68 -2.65
N PRO A 175 7.28 -1.02 -2.09
CA PRO A 175 6.64 -2.29 -2.36
C PRO A 175 6.01 -2.31 -3.76
N SER A 176 6.03 -3.49 -4.39
CA SER A 176 5.25 -3.80 -5.58
C SER A 176 3.75 -3.89 -5.27
N ASN A 177 2.94 -4.33 -6.24
CA ASN A 177 1.49 -4.40 -6.09
C ASN A 177 1.07 -5.34 -4.96
N ASN A 178 0.59 -4.76 -3.87
CA ASN A 178 0.11 -5.50 -2.71
C ASN A 178 -1.30 -6.04 -2.91
N TYR A 179 -1.57 -7.24 -2.40
CA TYR A 179 -2.89 -7.84 -2.34
C TYR A 179 -3.08 -8.60 -1.02
N GLY A 180 -4.34 -8.85 -0.65
CA GLY A 180 -4.67 -9.57 0.59
C GLY A 180 -5.99 -9.12 1.21
N PRO A 181 -6.32 -9.60 2.42
CA PRO A 181 -7.48 -9.20 3.20
C PRO A 181 -7.53 -7.69 3.46
N TYR A 182 -8.76 -7.15 3.57
CA TYR A 182 -9.01 -5.74 3.88
C TYR A 182 -8.58 -4.72 2.80
N GLN A 183 -8.24 -5.16 1.59
CA GLN A 183 -7.99 -4.23 0.48
C GLN A 183 -9.30 -3.65 -0.04
N MET A 184 -9.32 -2.32 -0.26
CA MET A 184 -10.53 -1.61 -0.71
C MET A 184 -11.09 -2.19 -2.02
N PRO A 185 -12.43 -2.30 -2.14
CA PRO A 185 -13.11 -2.91 -3.29
C PRO A 185 -12.84 -2.27 -4.65
N GLU A 186 -12.26 -1.08 -4.70
CA GLU A 186 -11.87 -0.38 -5.94
C GLU A 186 -10.63 -0.98 -6.64
N LYS A 187 -9.83 -1.80 -5.94
CA LYS A 187 -8.60 -2.42 -6.49
C LYS A 187 -8.91 -3.69 -7.28
N LEU A 188 -8.03 -4.09 -8.21
CA LEU A 188 -8.26 -5.14 -9.19
C LEU A 188 -8.78 -6.45 -8.58
N ILE A 189 -8.05 -7.04 -7.60
CA ILE A 189 -8.40 -8.33 -7.03
C ILE A 189 -9.73 -8.26 -6.26
N PRO A 190 -9.94 -7.34 -5.30
CA PRO A 190 -11.23 -7.24 -4.62
C PRO A 190 -12.38 -6.85 -5.56
N LYS A 191 -12.18 -5.90 -6.49
CA LYS A 191 -13.21 -5.50 -7.47
C LYS A 191 -13.67 -6.70 -8.30
N THR A 192 -12.73 -7.45 -8.88
CA THR A 192 -13.01 -8.65 -9.65
C THR A 192 -13.77 -9.68 -8.82
N THR A 193 -13.30 -9.96 -7.60
CA THR A 193 -13.93 -10.94 -6.71
C THR A 193 -15.37 -10.54 -6.38
N ILE A 194 -15.59 -9.30 -5.95
CA ILE A 194 -16.91 -8.82 -5.55
C ILE A 194 -17.88 -8.76 -6.74
N ARG A 195 -17.44 -8.25 -7.91
CA ARG A 195 -18.28 -8.22 -9.12
C ARG A 195 -18.66 -9.62 -9.57
N ALA A 196 -17.73 -10.58 -9.51
CA ALA A 196 -18.03 -11.99 -9.81
C ALA A 196 -19.01 -12.62 -8.81
N LEU A 197 -18.89 -12.33 -7.51
CA LEU A 197 -19.86 -12.78 -6.49
C LEU A 197 -21.25 -12.23 -6.73
N LEU A 198 -21.35 -10.99 -7.19
CA LEU A 198 -22.61 -10.31 -7.52
C LEU A 198 -23.14 -10.63 -8.95
N ASN A 199 -22.45 -11.47 -9.73
CA ASN A 199 -22.72 -11.76 -11.14
C ASN A 199 -22.77 -10.50 -12.02
N LEU A 200 -21.90 -9.50 -11.75
CA LEU A 200 -21.74 -8.29 -12.52
C LEU A 200 -20.60 -8.44 -13.54
N GLU A 201 -20.70 -7.74 -14.67
CA GLU A 201 -19.59 -7.64 -15.63
C GLU A 201 -18.31 -7.14 -14.95
N ILE A 202 -17.15 -7.72 -15.31
CA ILE A 202 -15.84 -7.41 -14.75
C ILE A 202 -15.05 -6.56 -15.74
N PRO A 203 -14.82 -5.26 -15.46
CA PRO A 203 -14.12 -4.39 -16.38
C PRO A 203 -12.62 -4.73 -16.41
N VAL A 204 -12.11 -5.02 -17.59
CA VAL A 204 -10.69 -5.22 -17.87
C VAL A 204 -10.21 -4.10 -18.77
N TYR A 205 -9.25 -3.31 -18.31
CA TYR A 205 -8.75 -2.12 -19.01
C TYR A 205 -7.89 -2.52 -20.21
N GLY A 206 -8.20 -1.93 -21.38
CA GLY A 206 -7.51 -2.21 -22.63
C GLY A 206 -7.54 -3.70 -22.97
N SER A 207 -6.38 -4.29 -23.22
CA SER A 207 -6.21 -5.74 -23.49
C SER A 207 -6.13 -6.61 -22.25
N GLY A 208 -5.98 -6.03 -21.08
CA GLY A 208 -5.70 -6.76 -19.83
C GLY A 208 -4.29 -7.34 -19.72
N LYS A 209 -3.41 -7.07 -20.68
CA LYS A 209 -2.03 -7.62 -20.72
C LYS A 209 -1.02 -6.83 -19.90
N GLN A 210 -1.47 -5.78 -19.21
CA GLN A 210 -0.60 -5.05 -18.30
C GLN A 210 -0.09 -6.00 -17.21
N VAL A 211 1.23 -6.00 -16.99
CA VAL A 211 1.91 -6.90 -16.06
C VAL A 211 2.15 -6.20 -14.72
N ARG A 212 1.84 -6.89 -13.64
CA ARG A 212 2.10 -6.41 -12.27
C ARG A 212 2.89 -7.46 -11.51
N SER A 213 3.79 -6.97 -10.67
CA SER A 213 4.54 -7.77 -9.70
C SER A 213 3.75 -7.82 -8.40
N TRP A 214 3.28 -9.01 -8.01
CA TRP A 214 2.34 -9.18 -6.90
C TRP A 214 3.02 -9.65 -5.63
N ILE A 215 2.73 -8.98 -4.52
CA ILE A 215 3.20 -9.37 -3.18
C ILE A 215 2.02 -9.46 -2.20
N HIS A 216 1.97 -10.54 -1.43
CA HIS A 216 0.99 -10.64 -0.37
C HIS A 216 1.30 -9.66 0.77
N VAL A 217 0.27 -9.00 1.29
CA VAL A 217 0.41 -7.93 2.29
C VAL A 217 1.17 -8.37 3.55
N MET A 218 1.07 -9.64 3.94
CA MET A 218 1.82 -10.17 5.08
C MET A 218 3.32 -10.31 4.82
N ASP A 219 3.75 -10.54 3.59
CA ASP A 219 5.17 -10.51 3.24
C ASP A 219 5.70 -9.07 3.20
N THR A 220 4.88 -8.11 2.79
CA THR A 220 5.21 -6.68 2.93
C THR A 220 5.35 -6.28 4.40
N ALA A 221 4.47 -6.76 5.30
CA ALA A 221 4.58 -6.49 6.73
C ALA A 221 5.92 -7.01 7.31
N LYS A 222 6.34 -8.23 6.95
CA LYS A 222 7.65 -8.79 7.33
C LYS A 222 8.81 -7.99 6.77
N ALA A 223 8.70 -7.52 5.53
CA ALA A 223 9.73 -6.68 4.91
C ALA A 223 9.88 -5.34 5.65
N ILE A 224 8.77 -4.75 6.10
CA ILE A 224 8.75 -3.52 6.92
C ILE A 224 9.50 -3.75 8.24
N ASP A 225 9.25 -4.85 8.96
CA ASP A 225 9.98 -5.17 10.19
C ASP A 225 11.48 -5.28 9.94
N ILE A 226 11.88 -6.00 8.88
CA ILE A 226 13.30 -6.15 8.51
C ILE A 226 13.96 -4.79 8.25
N VAL A 227 13.28 -3.88 7.55
CA VAL A 227 13.84 -2.55 7.27
C VAL A 227 13.83 -1.65 8.52
N LEU A 228 12.83 -1.76 9.39
CA LEU A 228 12.82 -1.05 10.68
C LEU A 228 14.02 -1.45 11.54
N GLU A 229 14.34 -2.76 11.59
CA GLU A 229 15.43 -3.29 12.42
C GLU A 229 16.81 -3.07 11.81
N ARG A 230 16.96 -3.30 10.51
CA ARG A 230 18.25 -3.45 9.82
C ARG A 230 18.50 -2.43 8.73
N GLY A 231 17.47 -1.67 8.35
CA GLY A 231 17.58 -0.65 7.31
C GLY A 231 18.44 0.53 7.78
N LYS A 232 19.25 1.04 6.86
CA LYS A 232 20.13 2.17 7.12
C LYS A 232 19.42 3.49 6.86
N LYS A 233 19.79 4.50 7.63
CA LYS A 233 19.37 5.90 7.46
C LYS A 233 19.64 6.38 6.03
N GLY A 234 18.66 7.03 5.42
CA GLY A 234 18.75 7.60 4.09
C GLY A 234 18.65 6.60 2.95
N GLU A 235 18.46 5.30 3.27
CA GLU A 235 18.43 4.25 2.26
C GLU A 235 16.99 3.94 1.82
N ILE A 236 16.89 3.53 0.55
CA ILE A 236 15.67 3.04 -0.08
C ILE A 236 15.79 1.54 -0.24
N TYR A 237 14.68 0.81 -0.06
CA TYR A 237 14.59 -0.63 -0.22
C TYR A 237 13.39 -1.00 -1.08
N ASN A 238 13.65 -1.60 -2.24
CA ASN A 238 12.61 -2.20 -3.06
C ASN A 238 12.11 -3.50 -2.42
N ILE A 239 10.80 -3.68 -2.42
CA ILE A 239 10.14 -4.93 -1.98
C ILE A 239 9.44 -5.52 -3.21
N PRO A 240 10.12 -6.37 -4.01
CA PRO A 240 9.55 -6.92 -5.23
C PRO A 240 8.40 -7.87 -4.91
N GLY A 241 7.53 -8.08 -5.89
CA GLY A 241 6.55 -9.15 -5.84
C GLY A 241 7.17 -10.53 -5.89
N GLU A 242 6.43 -11.53 -5.44
CA GLU A 242 6.80 -12.94 -5.56
C GLU A 242 6.75 -13.39 -7.02
N SER A 243 5.78 -12.85 -7.78
CA SER A 243 5.60 -13.20 -9.19
C SER A 243 5.01 -12.06 -10.00
N GLU A 244 5.36 -12.02 -11.28
CA GLU A 244 4.74 -11.14 -12.28
C GLU A 244 3.60 -11.87 -12.99
N ARG A 245 2.44 -11.20 -13.13
CA ARG A 245 1.25 -11.74 -13.82
C ARG A 245 0.56 -10.63 -14.60
N GLU A 246 0.01 -10.99 -15.76
CA GLU A 246 -0.92 -10.12 -16.50
C GLU A 246 -2.22 -9.92 -15.72
N ASN A 247 -2.83 -8.74 -15.80
CA ASN A 247 -4.09 -8.44 -15.13
C ASN A 247 -5.20 -9.42 -15.57
N ILE A 248 -5.26 -9.77 -16.85
CA ILE A 248 -6.26 -10.74 -17.36
C ILE A 248 -6.06 -12.14 -16.78
N TYR A 249 -4.81 -12.57 -16.57
CA TYR A 249 -4.51 -13.83 -15.89
C TYR A 249 -5.09 -13.84 -14.47
N VAL A 250 -4.87 -12.76 -13.71
CA VAL A 250 -5.38 -12.63 -12.34
C VAL A 250 -6.92 -12.67 -12.32
N VAL A 251 -7.58 -11.98 -13.25
CA VAL A 251 -9.04 -11.99 -13.39
C VAL A 251 -9.56 -13.41 -13.64
N LYS A 252 -8.95 -14.15 -14.58
CA LYS A 252 -9.34 -15.52 -14.92
C LYS A 252 -9.12 -16.50 -13.75
N GLU A 253 -8.02 -16.40 -13.03
CA GLU A 253 -7.78 -17.24 -11.85
C GLU A 253 -8.81 -16.98 -10.75
N ILE A 254 -9.23 -15.72 -10.53
CA ILE A 254 -10.32 -15.39 -9.59
C ILE A 254 -11.62 -16.05 -10.03
N LEU A 255 -12.00 -15.94 -11.32
CA LEU A 255 -13.22 -16.57 -11.84
C LEU A 255 -13.18 -18.10 -11.67
N LYS A 256 -12.04 -18.72 -11.93
CA LYS A 256 -11.83 -20.16 -11.73
C LYS A 256 -11.99 -20.57 -10.26
N ILE A 257 -11.41 -19.82 -9.31
CA ILE A 257 -11.59 -20.05 -7.86
C ILE A 257 -13.07 -19.97 -7.48
N LEU A 258 -13.78 -18.97 -8.02
CA LEU A 258 -15.21 -18.74 -7.75
C LEU A 258 -16.16 -19.66 -8.55
N LYS A 259 -15.62 -20.46 -9.47
CA LYS A 259 -16.40 -21.29 -10.43
C LYS A 259 -17.40 -20.46 -11.25
N LYS A 260 -16.96 -19.28 -11.70
CA LYS A 260 -17.73 -18.36 -12.54
C LYS A 260 -17.23 -18.41 -13.98
N ASP A 261 -18.13 -18.08 -14.91
CA ASP A 261 -17.86 -18.08 -16.33
C ASP A 261 -17.07 -16.84 -16.79
N GLU A 262 -16.16 -17.02 -17.76
CA GLU A 262 -15.37 -15.93 -18.34
C GLU A 262 -16.22 -14.92 -19.14
N SER A 263 -17.49 -15.24 -19.46
CA SER A 263 -18.42 -14.29 -20.09
C SER A 263 -18.70 -13.05 -19.23
N LEU A 264 -18.38 -13.10 -17.94
CA LEU A 264 -18.42 -11.91 -17.07
C LEU A 264 -17.31 -10.89 -17.42
N ILE A 265 -16.27 -11.25 -18.17
CA ILE A 265 -15.19 -10.34 -18.54
C ILE A 265 -15.66 -9.36 -19.59
N LYS A 266 -15.53 -8.06 -19.32
CA LYS A 266 -15.84 -6.98 -20.25
C LYS A 266 -14.59 -6.11 -20.46
N TYR A 267 -14.05 -6.13 -21.68
CA TYR A 267 -12.97 -5.22 -22.03
C TYR A 267 -13.51 -3.80 -22.18
N VAL A 268 -12.89 -2.85 -21.49
CA VAL A 268 -13.25 -1.43 -21.51
C VAL A 268 -12.05 -0.59 -21.98
N GLU A 269 -12.30 0.69 -22.27
CA GLU A 269 -11.23 1.63 -22.61
C GLU A 269 -10.13 1.64 -21.54
N ASP A 270 -8.88 1.77 -21.95
CA ASP A 270 -7.76 1.87 -21.02
C ASP A 270 -7.65 3.26 -20.42
N ARG A 271 -7.15 3.35 -19.19
CA ARG A 271 -6.97 4.64 -18.53
C ARG A 271 -5.75 5.38 -19.07
N PRO A 272 -5.75 6.72 -19.08
CA PRO A 272 -4.57 7.51 -19.43
C PRO A 272 -3.38 7.20 -18.51
N GLY A 273 -2.16 7.15 -19.08
CA GLY A 273 -0.94 6.91 -18.31
C GLY A 273 -0.87 5.53 -17.64
N HIS A 274 -1.49 4.53 -18.25
CA HIS A 274 -1.47 3.16 -17.72
C HIS A 274 -0.18 2.44 -18.14
N ASP A 275 0.80 2.42 -17.25
CA ASP A 275 2.05 1.69 -17.46
C ASP A 275 1.79 0.21 -17.77
N PHE A 276 2.51 -0.31 -18.76
CA PHE A 276 2.31 -1.68 -19.23
C PHE A 276 2.90 -2.69 -18.24
N ARG A 277 4.09 -2.44 -17.68
CA ARG A 277 4.75 -3.37 -16.75
C ARG A 277 5.48 -2.63 -15.63
N TYR A 278 5.32 -3.12 -14.40
CA TYR A 278 6.17 -2.75 -13.27
C TYR A 278 7.06 -3.92 -12.88
N SER A 279 8.35 -3.64 -12.71
CA SER A 279 9.32 -4.64 -12.27
C SER A 279 10.47 -3.98 -11.53
N ILE A 280 10.78 -4.49 -10.33
CA ILE A 280 11.84 -4.00 -9.47
C ILE A 280 12.73 -5.13 -8.95
N LYS A 281 14.01 -4.85 -8.78
CA LYS A 281 14.97 -5.74 -8.13
C LYS A 281 14.87 -5.62 -6.61
N GLY A 282 15.06 -6.72 -5.91
CA GLY A 282 15.02 -6.75 -4.44
C GLY A 282 16.33 -7.22 -3.81
N ASP A 283 17.47 -7.03 -4.47
CA ASP A 283 18.76 -7.55 -3.99
C ASP A 283 19.13 -6.94 -2.63
N LYS A 284 18.84 -5.67 -2.45
CA LYS A 284 19.15 -4.93 -1.21
C LYS A 284 18.36 -5.47 -0.01
N ILE A 285 17.05 -5.66 -0.15
CA ILE A 285 16.22 -6.19 0.95
C ILE A 285 16.48 -7.68 1.18
N LYS A 286 16.78 -8.45 0.13
CA LYS A 286 17.22 -9.85 0.26
C LYS A 286 18.52 -9.95 1.05
N GLY A 287 19.45 -8.99 0.85
CA GLY A 287 20.69 -8.87 1.63
C GLY A 287 20.44 -8.62 3.12
N LEU A 288 19.29 -8.05 3.51
CA LEU A 288 18.85 -7.91 4.91
C LEU A 288 18.16 -9.19 5.45
N GLY A 289 17.95 -10.22 4.60
CA GLY A 289 17.35 -11.49 4.99
C GLY A 289 15.88 -11.66 4.61
N PHE A 290 15.30 -10.75 3.82
CA PHE A 290 13.92 -10.89 3.32
C PHE A 290 13.78 -12.08 2.39
N LYS A 291 12.68 -12.83 2.56
CA LYS A 291 12.23 -13.91 1.66
C LYS A 291 10.72 -13.90 1.61
N HIS A 292 10.15 -14.09 0.42
CA HIS A 292 8.73 -14.35 0.27
C HIS A 292 8.36 -15.65 1.00
N THR A 293 7.21 -15.66 1.63
CA THR A 293 6.68 -16.85 2.34
C THR A 293 5.35 -17.31 1.79
N ILE A 294 4.67 -16.48 1.00
CA ILE A 294 3.36 -16.76 0.43
C ILE A 294 3.47 -16.73 -1.09
N LYS A 295 3.19 -17.87 -1.75
CA LYS A 295 3.13 -17.96 -3.20
C LYS A 295 1.87 -17.26 -3.71
N PHE A 296 1.95 -16.69 -4.91
CA PHE A 296 0.86 -15.89 -5.48
C PHE A 296 -0.45 -16.68 -5.55
N GLU A 297 -0.44 -17.89 -6.08
CA GLU A 297 -1.64 -18.71 -6.28
C GLU A 297 -2.32 -19.07 -4.94
N GLU A 298 -1.52 -19.38 -3.92
CA GLU A 298 -2.00 -19.67 -2.56
C GLU A 298 -2.62 -18.43 -1.92
N GLY A 299 -1.88 -17.31 -1.93
CA GLY A 299 -2.34 -16.04 -1.36
C GLY A 299 -3.55 -15.46 -2.10
N LEU A 300 -3.62 -15.62 -3.45
CA LEU A 300 -4.79 -15.21 -4.23
C LEU A 300 -6.03 -15.99 -3.80
N LYS A 301 -5.92 -17.31 -3.67
CA LYS A 301 -7.02 -18.17 -3.21
C LYS A 301 -7.47 -17.76 -1.80
N GLU A 302 -6.55 -17.61 -0.85
CA GLU A 302 -6.87 -17.16 0.51
C GLU A 302 -7.56 -15.79 0.51
N THR A 303 -7.10 -14.87 -0.34
CA THR A 303 -7.69 -13.54 -0.48
C THR A 303 -9.12 -13.62 -1.00
N VAL A 304 -9.38 -14.39 -2.07
CA VAL A 304 -10.72 -14.57 -2.62
C VAL A 304 -11.65 -15.22 -1.59
N GLU A 305 -11.19 -16.28 -0.89
CA GLU A 305 -11.95 -16.93 0.17
C GLU A 305 -12.26 -15.96 1.33
N TRP A 306 -11.35 -15.05 1.64
CA TRP A 306 -11.60 -14.02 2.63
C TRP A 306 -12.77 -13.10 2.23
N TYR A 307 -12.82 -12.63 0.96
CA TYR A 307 -13.95 -11.80 0.48
C TYR A 307 -15.27 -12.55 0.50
N ILE A 308 -15.28 -13.86 0.18
CA ILE A 308 -16.48 -14.70 0.29
C ILE A 308 -16.99 -14.72 1.75
N LYS A 309 -16.10 -14.93 2.71
CA LYS A 309 -16.44 -15.07 4.14
C LYS A 309 -16.77 -13.74 4.83
N ASN A 310 -16.35 -12.62 4.26
CA ASN A 310 -16.46 -11.30 4.89
C ASN A 310 -17.35 -10.33 4.08
N GLU A 311 -18.49 -10.82 3.60
CA GLU A 311 -19.49 -9.99 2.91
C GLU A 311 -19.92 -8.79 3.77
N SER A 312 -20.11 -8.98 5.05
CA SER A 312 -20.47 -7.93 6.02
C SER A 312 -19.42 -6.80 6.12
N TRP A 313 -18.18 -7.04 5.70
CA TRP A 313 -17.13 -6.02 5.68
C TRP A 313 -17.18 -5.17 4.40
N TRP A 314 -17.32 -5.79 3.22
CA TRP A 314 -17.24 -5.03 1.95
C TRP A 314 -18.60 -4.51 1.45
N LYS A 315 -19.70 -5.17 1.77
CA LYS A 315 -21.04 -4.75 1.33
C LYS A 315 -21.41 -3.33 1.75
N PRO A 316 -21.24 -2.93 3.02
CA PRO A 316 -21.50 -1.54 3.42
C PRO A 316 -20.62 -0.52 2.69
N LEU A 317 -19.40 -0.89 2.26
CA LEU A 317 -18.52 0.01 1.53
C LEU A 317 -19.06 0.32 0.14
N ILE A 318 -19.53 -0.69 -0.59
CA ILE A 318 -20.10 -0.50 -1.92
C ILE A 318 -21.50 0.14 -1.89
N GLU A 319 -22.28 -0.10 -0.84
CA GLU A 319 -23.58 0.55 -0.63
C GLU A 319 -23.41 2.05 -0.33
N LYS A 320 -22.36 2.42 0.42
CA LYS A 320 -22.05 3.82 0.73
C LYS A 320 -21.54 4.61 -0.46
N ASP A 321 -20.78 3.98 -1.35
CA ASP A 321 -20.21 4.61 -2.55
C ASP A 321 -20.26 3.64 -3.73
N ALA A 322 -21.32 3.73 -4.54
CA ALA A 322 -21.49 2.90 -5.73
C ALA A 322 -20.36 3.09 -6.76
N LYS A 323 -19.63 4.23 -6.73
CA LYS A 323 -18.49 4.50 -7.62
C LYS A 323 -17.30 3.58 -7.33
N ILE A 324 -17.21 2.96 -6.14
CA ILE A 324 -16.15 2.00 -5.78
C ILE A 324 -16.04 0.86 -6.79
N LEU A 325 -17.18 0.38 -7.30
CA LEU A 325 -17.22 -0.67 -8.33
C LEU A 325 -17.35 -0.12 -9.76
N SER A 326 -17.19 1.20 -9.98
CA SER A 326 -17.28 1.81 -11.32
C SER A 326 -16.36 1.14 -12.32
N GLU A 327 -16.80 1.08 -13.59
CA GLU A 327 -16.01 0.51 -14.68
C GLU A 327 -14.83 1.43 -15.05
N MET A 328 -15.07 2.72 -15.09
CA MET A 328 -14.10 3.76 -15.51
C MET A 328 -14.06 4.92 -14.51
N PRO A 329 -13.48 4.73 -13.30
CA PRO A 329 -13.51 5.74 -12.23
C PRO A 329 -12.83 7.07 -12.58
N TRP A 330 -11.91 7.06 -13.56
CA TRP A 330 -11.18 8.27 -14.01
C TRP A 330 -12.02 9.21 -14.88
N LYS A 331 -13.19 8.78 -15.34
CA LYS A 331 -14.11 9.62 -16.13
C LYS A 331 -15.06 10.47 -15.28
N GLY A 332 -15.02 10.34 -13.97
CA GLY A 332 -15.81 11.14 -12.98
C GLY A 332 -17.15 10.50 -12.64
#